data_3a9de1d96db685f086e96fb46b254485
#
_entry.id   3a9de1d96db685f086e96fb46b254485
#
_cell.length_a   1.000
_cell.length_b   1.000
_cell.length_c   1.000
_cell.angle_alpha   90.00
_cell.angle_beta   90.00
_cell.angle_gamma   90.00
#
_symmetry.space_group_name_H-M   'P 1'
#
loop_
_entity.id
_entity.type
_entity.pdbx_description
1 polymer ?
#
loop_
_entity_poly.entity_id
_entity_poly.type
_entity_poly.pdbx_seq_one_letter_code
_entity_poly.pdbx_strand_id
1 'polypeptide(L)'
;MSSITKKFILMSVILAIVLLTTVFINIAIMMKKNQLLKKHHRLETDLKFILSKSGDVNDMIQTHEEVLLSLFEKSNRYDTELSYLKDIGSLKNNASRYNIDVTELVPKMEDSMPLLKNYITINDETLERYEIDLKLTGKFHDIGKFLIFLDKDDKRIYINKIVLNKLISSDEQKIDALIKAYSYGLRKL
;
A
#
# COMPACT_ATOMS: atom_id res chain seq x y z
N MET A 1 -37.28 -12.74 77.85
CA MET A 1 -36.50 -13.50 76.86
C MET A 1 -35.20 -13.94 77.54
N SER A 2 -34.95 -15.24 77.63
CA SER A 2 -33.86 -15.78 78.43
C SER A 2 -32.53 -15.47 77.78
N SER A 3 -31.42 -15.29 78.52
CA SER A 3 -30.08 -15.03 78.05
C SER A 3 -29.64 -16.08 77.00
N ILE A 4 -30.11 -17.25 77.08
CA ILE A 4 -29.84 -18.40 76.20
C ILE A 4 -30.44 -18.21 74.83
N THR A 5 -31.65 -17.70 74.71
CA THR A 5 -32.33 -17.43 73.40
C THR A 5 -31.62 -16.29 72.65
N LYS A 6 -31.12 -15.28 73.32
CA LYS A 6 -30.35 -14.21 72.71
C LYS A 6 -28.99 -14.70 72.10
N LYS A 7 -28.32 -15.60 72.80
CA LYS A 7 -27.02 -16.19 72.29
C LYS A 7 -27.31 -17.11 71.12
N PHE A 8 -28.39 -17.89 71.08
CA PHE A 8 -28.72 -18.71 69.90
C PHE A 8 -29.09 -17.90 68.67
N ILE A 9 -29.82 -16.79 68.82
CA ILE A 9 -30.13 -15.89 67.71
C ILE A 9 -28.87 -15.24 67.19
N LEU A 10 -27.97 -14.78 68.05
CA LEU A 10 -26.71 -14.16 67.62
C LEU A 10 -25.80 -15.14 66.83
N MET A 11 -25.72 -16.37 67.30
CA MET A 11 -24.96 -17.45 66.69
C MET A 11 -25.54 -17.83 65.32
N SER A 12 -26.84 -17.87 65.15
CA SER A 12 -27.54 -18.14 63.90
C SER A 12 -27.35 -17.02 62.87
N VAL A 13 -27.35 -15.75 63.33
CA VAL A 13 -27.05 -14.59 62.45
C VAL A 13 -25.60 -14.59 61.94
N ILE A 14 -24.63 -14.90 62.83
CA ILE A 14 -23.22 -15.01 62.43
C ILE A 14 -23.04 -16.13 61.40
N LEU A 15 -23.65 -17.31 61.62
CA LEU A 15 -23.58 -18.43 60.69
C LEU A 15 -24.18 -18.07 59.32
N ALA A 16 -25.29 -17.35 59.28
CA ALA A 16 -25.94 -16.91 58.07
C ALA A 16 -25.04 -15.91 57.29
N ILE A 17 -24.37 -14.99 57.99
CA ILE A 17 -23.41 -14.04 57.35
C ILE A 17 -22.23 -14.78 56.78
N VAL A 18 -21.66 -15.77 57.46
CA VAL A 18 -20.52 -16.56 56.95
C VAL A 18 -20.93 -17.37 55.71
N LEU A 19 -22.11 -17.96 55.70
CA LEU A 19 -22.62 -18.66 54.52
C LEU A 19 -22.84 -17.72 53.33
N LEU A 20 -23.40 -16.54 53.55
CA LEU A 20 -23.57 -15.53 52.51
C LEU A 20 -22.24 -15.04 51.92
N THR A 21 -21.27 -14.78 52.75
CA THR A 21 -19.92 -14.35 52.29
C THR A 21 -19.21 -15.44 51.48
N THR A 22 -19.29 -16.71 51.88
CA THR A 22 -18.72 -17.82 51.10
C THR A 22 -19.38 -18.00 49.75
N VAL A 23 -20.69 -17.83 49.65
CA VAL A 23 -21.41 -17.88 48.38
C VAL A 23 -20.96 -16.72 47.46
N PHE A 24 -20.87 -15.50 47.98
CA PHE A 24 -20.40 -14.35 47.23
C PHE A 24 -18.97 -14.52 46.70
N ILE A 25 -18.05 -15.03 47.52
CA ILE A 25 -16.67 -15.31 47.12
C ILE A 25 -16.63 -16.36 46.00
N ASN A 26 -17.40 -17.44 46.11
CA ASN A 26 -17.48 -18.47 45.09
C ASN A 26 -18.00 -17.92 43.73
N ILE A 27 -19.04 -17.09 43.78
CA ILE A 27 -19.57 -16.45 42.56
C ILE A 27 -18.52 -15.54 41.92
N ALA A 28 -17.82 -14.74 42.73
CA ALA A 28 -16.74 -13.85 42.24
C ALA A 28 -15.59 -14.62 41.59
N ILE A 29 -15.17 -15.74 42.19
CA ILE A 29 -14.15 -16.64 41.65
C ILE A 29 -14.60 -17.25 40.31
N MET A 30 -15.85 -17.70 40.26
CA MET A 30 -16.44 -18.30 39.06
C MET A 30 -16.53 -17.29 37.90
N MET A 31 -16.90 -16.04 38.19
CA MET A 31 -16.91 -14.97 37.21
C MET A 31 -15.51 -14.65 36.69
N LYS A 32 -14.50 -14.55 37.56
CA LYS A 32 -13.09 -14.37 37.17
C LYS A 32 -12.57 -15.52 36.31
N LYS A 33 -12.88 -16.76 36.69
CA LYS A 33 -12.50 -17.96 35.94
C LYS A 33 -13.09 -17.92 34.51
N ASN A 34 -14.38 -17.57 34.39
CA ASN A 34 -15.02 -17.47 33.08
C ASN A 34 -14.45 -16.35 32.20
N GLN A 35 -14.07 -15.21 32.81
CA GLN A 35 -13.38 -14.14 32.10
C GLN A 35 -11.98 -14.56 31.60
N LEU A 36 -11.22 -15.28 32.41
CA LEU A 36 -9.91 -15.81 32.05
C LEU A 36 -10.00 -16.84 30.93
N LEU A 37 -10.99 -17.75 30.99
CA LEU A 37 -11.25 -18.73 29.93
C LEU A 37 -11.61 -18.06 28.61
N LYS A 38 -12.44 -17.02 28.62
CA LYS A 38 -12.77 -16.23 27.42
C LYS A 38 -11.54 -15.52 26.85
N LYS A 39 -10.70 -14.94 27.71
CA LYS A 39 -9.43 -14.32 27.26
C LYS A 39 -8.47 -15.34 26.65
N HIS A 40 -8.33 -16.49 27.29
CA HIS A 40 -7.47 -17.57 26.77
C HIS A 40 -7.94 -18.05 25.39
N HIS A 41 -9.24 -18.27 25.24
CA HIS A 41 -9.80 -18.70 23.95
C HIS A 41 -9.62 -17.64 22.84
N ARG A 42 -9.76 -16.34 23.17
CA ARG A 42 -9.47 -15.27 22.21
C ARG A 42 -8.00 -15.26 21.79
N LEU A 43 -7.08 -15.32 22.75
CA LEU A 43 -5.64 -15.36 22.46
C LEU A 43 -5.27 -16.56 21.61
N GLU A 44 -5.87 -17.73 21.85
CA GLU A 44 -5.64 -18.94 21.06
C GLU A 44 -6.15 -18.78 19.61
N THR A 45 -7.31 -18.14 19.46
CA THR A 45 -7.87 -17.83 18.13
C THR A 45 -7.02 -16.81 17.37
N ASP A 46 -6.60 -15.73 18.06
CA ASP A 46 -5.75 -14.71 17.48
C ASP A 46 -4.37 -15.30 17.07
N LEU A 47 -3.82 -16.19 17.89
CA LEU A 47 -2.54 -16.86 17.61
C LEU A 47 -2.65 -17.82 16.42
N LYS A 48 -3.75 -18.58 16.31
CA LYS A 48 -4.03 -19.40 15.12
C LYS A 48 -4.19 -18.56 13.86
N PHE A 49 -4.88 -17.42 13.97
CA PHE A 49 -5.03 -16.50 12.86
C PHE A 49 -3.68 -15.93 12.40
N ILE A 50 -2.83 -15.48 13.34
CA ILE A 50 -1.48 -14.97 13.03
C ILE A 50 -0.61 -16.07 12.39
N LEU A 51 -0.65 -17.29 12.94
CA LEU A 51 0.12 -18.43 12.39
C LEU A 51 -0.36 -18.81 10.98
N SER A 52 -1.66 -18.77 10.72
CA SER A 52 -2.19 -19.04 9.36
C SER A 52 -1.78 -17.97 8.35
N LYS A 53 -1.60 -16.73 8.82
CA LYS A 53 -1.15 -15.60 7.98
C LYS A 53 0.37 -15.52 7.83
N SER A 54 1.16 -16.18 8.66
CA SER A 54 2.63 -16.13 8.58
C SER A 54 3.16 -16.75 7.28
N GLY A 55 2.51 -17.80 6.77
CA GLY A 55 2.82 -18.37 5.45
C GLY A 55 2.56 -17.36 4.34
N ASP A 56 1.37 -16.76 4.32
CA ASP A 56 1.00 -15.71 3.34
C ASP A 56 1.97 -14.52 3.38
N VAL A 57 2.47 -14.15 4.57
CA VAL A 57 3.43 -13.04 4.74
C VAL A 57 4.79 -13.38 4.13
N ASN A 58 5.30 -14.60 4.33
CA ASN A 58 6.57 -15.03 3.72
C ASN A 58 6.47 -15.07 2.20
N ASP A 59 5.36 -15.57 1.64
CA ASP A 59 5.12 -15.56 0.20
C ASP A 59 5.02 -14.12 -0.33
N MET A 60 4.38 -13.20 0.42
CA MET A 60 4.34 -11.79 0.08
C MET A 60 5.73 -11.13 0.11
N ILE A 61 6.57 -11.44 1.09
CA ILE A 61 7.95 -10.93 1.17
C ILE A 61 8.76 -11.42 -0.02
N GLN A 62 8.72 -12.71 -0.33
CA GLN A 62 9.43 -13.29 -1.47
C GLN A 62 8.96 -12.66 -2.80
N THR A 63 7.64 -12.55 -3.00
CA THR A 63 7.08 -11.90 -4.18
C THR A 63 7.51 -10.42 -4.25
N HIS A 64 7.55 -9.73 -3.12
CA HIS A 64 8.01 -8.35 -3.06
C HIS A 64 9.48 -8.21 -3.46
N GLU A 65 10.37 -9.08 -2.95
CA GLU A 65 11.78 -9.10 -3.33
C GLU A 65 11.98 -9.38 -4.83
N GLU A 66 11.26 -10.35 -5.40
CA GLU A 66 11.31 -10.65 -6.83
C GLU A 66 10.85 -9.46 -7.68
N VAL A 67 9.77 -8.79 -7.27
CA VAL A 67 9.27 -7.59 -7.95
C VAL A 67 10.29 -6.45 -7.85
N LEU A 68 10.88 -6.22 -6.67
CA LEU A 68 11.91 -5.21 -6.49
C LEU A 68 13.11 -5.49 -7.39
N LEU A 69 13.66 -6.70 -7.38
CA LEU A 69 14.79 -7.07 -8.23
C LEU A 69 14.47 -6.85 -9.71
N SER A 70 13.27 -7.23 -10.15
CA SER A 70 12.84 -6.99 -11.53
C SER A 70 12.73 -5.50 -11.88
N LEU A 71 12.32 -4.67 -10.93
CA LEU A 71 12.29 -3.21 -11.10
C LEU A 71 13.71 -2.63 -11.15
N PHE A 72 14.61 -3.11 -10.30
CA PHE A 72 16.02 -2.70 -10.34
C PHE A 72 16.70 -3.07 -11.67
N GLU A 73 16.42 -4.25 -12.20
CA GLU A 73 16.96 -4.68 -13.50
C GLU A 73 16.42 -3.86 -14.68
N LYS A 74 15.16 -3.42 -14.59
CA LYS A 74 14.47 -2.66 -15.66
C LYS A 74 14.61 -1.16 -15.51
N SER A 75 15.02 -0.65 -14.33
CA SER A 75 15.15 0.78 -14.10
C SER A 75 16.39 1.33 -14.76
N ASN A 76 16.30 2.59 -15.19
CA ASN A 76 17.42 3.29 -15.76
C ASN A 76 18.32 3.83 -14.66
N ARG A 77 19.64 3.81 -14.90
CA ARG A 77 20.58 4.50 -14.02
C ARG A 77 20.70 5.94 -14.45
N TYR A 78 20.28 6.84 -13.58
CA TYR A 78 20.41 8.25 -13.79
C TYR A 78 21.53 8.80 -12.90
N ASP A 79 22.68 9.08 -13.50
CA ASP A 79 23.81 9.68 -12.77
C ASP A 79 23.51 11.14 -12.37
N THR A 80 22.62 11.80 -13.12
CA THR A 80 22.23 13.19 -12.89
C THR A 80 20.79 13.44 -13.31
N GLU A 81 20.18 14.49 -12.74
CA GLU A 81 18.87 15.00 -13.18
C GLU A 81 18.84 15.35 -14.66
N LEU A 82 19.99 15.81 -15.19
CA LEU A 82 20.12 16.16 -16.60
C LEU A 82 19.96 14.93 -17.51
N SER A 83 20.50 13.77 -17.12
CA SER A 83 20.34 12.53 -17.89
C SER A 83 18.88 12.07 -17.92
N TYR A 84 18.16 12.19 -16.81
CA TYR A 84 16.72 11.93 -16.73
C TYR A 84 15.93 12.86 -17.67
N LEU A 85 16.17 14.18 -17.60
CA LEU A 85 15.50 15.15 -18.44
C LEU A 85 15.76 14.93 -19.94
N LYS A 86 16.99 14.53 -20.30
CA LYS A 86 17.35 14.19 -21.68
C LYS A 86 16.57 12.98 -22.18
N ASP A 87 16.45 11.96 -21.36
CA ASP A 87 15.67 10.76 -21.68
C ASP A 87 14.19 11.07 -21.86
N ILE A 88 13.61 11.82 -20.93
CA ILE A 88 12.20 12.24 -21.03
C ILE A 88 11.99 13.15 -22.25
N GLY A 89 12.94 14.05 -22.54
CA GLY A 89 12.90 14.90 -23.74
C GLY A 89 12.87 14.10 -25.04
N SER A 90 13.45 12.90 -25.08
CA SER A 90 13.40 12.01 -26.25
C SER A 90 12.00 11.57 -26.62
N LEU A 91 11.06 11.56 -25.65
CA LEU A 91 9.65 11.22 -25.87
C LEU A 91 8.99 12.14 -26.91
N LYS A 92 9.32 13.42 -26.89
CA LYS A 92 8.80 14.39 -27.86
C LYS A 92 9.20 14.00 -29.28
N ASN A 93 10.47 13.61 -29.46
CA ASN A 93 10.98 13.18 -30.76
C ASN A 93 10.33 11.84 -31.20
N ASN A 94 10.12 10.94 -30.26
CA ASN A 94 9.45 9.66 -30.54
C ASN A 94 7.97 9.88 -30.92
N ALA A 95 7.25 10.75 -30.21
CA ALA A 95 5.84 11.07 -30.52
C ALA A 95 5.70 11.67 -31.92
N SER A 96 6.62 12.55 -32.34
CA SER A 96 6.62 13.16 -33.67
C SER A 96 6.72 12.12 -34.81
N ARG A 97 7.38 10.98 -34.58
CA ARG A 97 7.44 9.86 -35.56
C ARG A 97 6.07 9.20 -35.81
N TYR A 98 5.15 9.39 -34.89
CA TYR A 98 3.77 8.90 -34.98
C TYR A 98 2.77 9.98 -35.37
N ASN A 99 3.24 11.15 -35.87
CA ASN A 99 2.41 12.31 -36.21
C ASN A 99 1.59 12.82 -35.01
N ILE A 100 2.18 12.79 -33.82
CA ILE A 100 1.59 13.27 -32.58
C ILE A 100 2.31 14.53 -32.16
N ASP A 101 1.52 15.54 -31.80
CA ASP A 101 2.04 16.74 -31.18
C ASP A 101 2.02 16.62 -29.64
N VAL A 102 3.19 16.83 -29.02
CA VAL A 102 3.32 16.87 -27.56
C VAL A 102 3.13 18.32 -27.14
N THR A 103 1.91 18.62 -26.67
CA THR A 103 1.55 19.98 -26.24
C THR A 103 2.05 20.28 -24.84
N GLU A 104 2.21 19.26 -23.98
CA GLU A 104 2.72 19.42 -22.63
C GLU A 104 3.52 18.17 -22.23
N LEU A 105 4.67 18.38 -21.61
CA LEU A 105 5.52 17.32 -21.05
C LEU A 105 6.15 17.87 -19.76
N VAL A 106 5.63 17.45 -18.62
CA VAL A 106 6.04 17.94 -17.30
C VAL A 106 6.56 16.77 -16.46
N PRO A 107 7.88 16.52 -16.48
CA PRO A 107 8.50 15.58 -15.55
C PRO A 107 8.60 16.22 -14.17
N LYS A 108 8.18 15.49 -13.13
CA LYS A 108 8.41 15.88 -11.75
C LYS A 108 9.77 15.35 -11.30
N MET A 109 10.56 16.23 -10.67
CA MET A 109 11.92 15.90 -10.24
C MET A 109 11.98 15.33 -8.83
N GLU A 110 10.84 15.23 -8.15
CA GLU A 110 10.74 14.70 -6.81
C GLU A 110 10.35 13.23 -6.86
N ASP A 111 11.00 12.42 -6.00
CA ASP A 111 10.59 11.04 -5.80
C ASP A 111 9.16 10.98 -5.28
N SER A 112 8.30 10.29 -5.99
CA SER A 112 6.89 10.12 -5.60
C SER A 112 6.66 8.98 -4.59
N MET A 113 7.74 8.30 -4.14
CA MET A 113 7.71 7.24 -3.14
C MET A 113 8.67 7.46 -1.96
N PRO A 114 8.79 8.67 -1.40
CA PRO A 114 9.82 8.97 -0.40
C PRO A 114 9.70 8.12 0.87
N LEU A 115 8.48 7.70 1.23
CA LEU A 115 8.23 6.86 2.40
C LEU A 115 8.74 5.42 2.24
N LEU A 116 8.92 4.95 1.01
CA LEU A 116 9.39 3.60 0.71
C LEU A 116 10.91 3.53 0.54
N LYS A 117 11.61 4.67 0.53
CA LYS A 117 13.05 4.75 0.27
C LYS A 117 13.87 3.75 1.06
N ASN A 118 13.60 3.60 2.36
CA ASN A 118 14.32 2.68 3.23
C ASN A 118 14.07 1.19 2.93
N TYR A 119 12.98 0.88 2.22
CA TYR A 119 12.59 -0.50 1.87
C TYR A 119 13.01 -0.90 0.47
N ILE A 120 13.40 0.07 -0.36
CA ILE A 120 13.74 -0.13 -1.78
C ILE A 120 15.18 0.28 -2.09
N THR A 121 16.07 0.20 -1.10
CA THR A 121 17.50 0.47 -1.25
C THR A 121 18.27 -0.86 -1.27
N ILE A 122 19.07 -1.08 -2.30
CA ILE A 122 19.91 -2.25 -2.50
C ILE A 122 21.30 -1.79 -2.96
N ASN A 123 22.37 -2.27 -2.30
CA ASN A 123 23.77 -1.98 -2.69
C ASN A 123 24.09 -0.48 -2.84
N ASP A 124 23.65 0.35 -1.89
CA ASP A 124 23.82 1.81 -1.92
C ASP A 124 23.10 2.51 -3.10
N GLU A 125 22.25 1.82 -3.83
CA GLU A 125 21.35 2.38 -4.83
C GLU A 125 19.91 2.39 -4.31
N THR A 126 19.21 3.49 -4.52
CA THR A 126 17.79 3.62 -4.16
C THR A 126 16.96 3.71 -5.44
N LEU A 127 15.87 2.96 -5.48
CA LEU A 127 14.89 3.07 -6.55
C LEU A 127 13.99 4.28 -6.27
N GLU A 128 14.00 5.24 -7.16
CA GLU A 128 13.15 6.43 -7.12
C GLU A 128 12.11 6.36 -8.23
N ARG A 129 10.91 6.90 -7.99
CA ARG A 129 9.84 6.97 -8.96
C ARG A 129 9.48 8.41 -9.26
N TYR A 130 9.60 8.80 -10.51
CA TYR A 130 9.31 10.13 -10.99
C TYR A 130 7.98 10.14 -11.76
N GLU A 131 7.10 11.06 -11.43
CA GLU A 131 5.86 11.25 -12.17
C GLU A 131 6.08 12.09 -13.43
N ILE A 132 5.36 11.75 -14.49
CA ILE A 132 5.40 12.45 -15.77
C ILE A 132 3.96 12.74 -16.18
N ASP A 133 3.62 14.02 -16.32
CA ASP A 133 2.37 14.46 -16.91
C ASP A 133 2.65 14.78 -18.41
N LEU A 134 1.93 14.09 -19.29
CA LEU A 134 2.08 14.18 -20.73
C LEU A 134 0.74 14.50 -21.39
N LYS A 135 0.70 15.55 -22.20
CA LYS A 135 -0.46 15.87 -23.03
C LYS A 135 -0.10 15.76 -24.51
N LEU A 136 -0.87 14.94 -25.20
CA LEU A 136 -0.68 14.62 -26.62
C LEU A 136 -1.91 15.06 -27.41
N THR A 137 -1.67 15.58 -28.61
CA THR A 137 -2.74 15.87 -29.57
C THR A 137 -2.44 15.16 -30.89
N GLY A 138 -3.41 14.39 -31.40
CA GLY A 138 -3.24 13.64 -32.63
C GLY A 138 -4.47 12.83 -33.01
N LYS A 139 -4.35 12.04 -34.08
CA LYS A 139 -5.40 11.09 -34.46
C LYS A 139 -5.45 9.93 -33.44
N PHE A 140 -6.64 9.46 -33.14
CA PHE A 140 -6.83 8.34 -32.19
C PHE A 140 -5.93 7.13 -32.47
N HIS A 141 -5.85 6.74 -33.76
CA HIS A 141 -5.04 5.61 -34.18
C HIS A 141 -3.52 5.82 -33.96
N ASP A 142 -3.03 7.03 -34.20
CA ASP A 142 -1.61 7.38 -34.05
C ASP A 142 -1.23 7.43 -32.56
N ILE A 143 -2.10 7.99 -31.72
CA ILE A 143 -1.94 7.96 -30.26
C ILE A 143 -1.92 6.51 -29.77
N GLY A 144 -2.83 5.63 -30.27
CA GLY A 144 -2.84 4.22 -29.93
C GLY A 144 -1.52 3.51 -30.26
N LYS A 145 -0.94 3.77 -31.43
CA LYS A 145 0.38 3.22 -31.82
C LYS A 145 1.50 3.69 -30.91
N PHE A 146 1.49 4.97 -30.55
CA PHE A 146 2.50 5.52 -29.65
C PHE A 146 2.39 4.94 -28.23
N LEU A 147 1.17 4.73 -27.73
CA LEU A 147 0.96 4.08 -26.43
C LEU A 147 1.49 2.64 -26.44
N ILE A 148 1.27 1.90 -27.52
CA ILE A 148 1.82 0.54 -27.69
C ILE A 148 3.36 0.59 -27.72
N PHE A 149 3.94 1.58 -28.39
CA PHE A 149 5.39 1.78 -28.39
C PHE A 149 5.93 2.05 -26.98
N LEU A 150 5.28 2.94 -26.21
CA LEU A 150 5.70 3.21 -24.83
C LEU A 150 5.63 1.96 -23.94
N ASP A 151 4.62 1.13 -24.13
CA ASP A 151 4.43 -0.08 -23.31
C ASP A 151 5.42 -1.20 -23.68
N LYS A 152 5.70 -1.39 -24.96
CA LYS A 152 6.50 -2.53 -25.47
C LYS A 152 7.96 -2.23 -25.67
N ASP A 153 8.25 -1.09 -26.29
CA ASP A 153 9.59 -0.75 -26.80
C ASP A 153 10.33 0.22 -25.89
N ASP A 154 9.62 1.14 -25.23
CA ASP A 154 10.19 2.08 -24.28
C ASP A 154 9.90 1.67 -22.84
N LYS A 155 10.67 0.71 -22.33
CA LYS A 155 10.52 0.17 -20.95
C LYS A 155 10.80 1.18 -19.83
N ARG A 156 11.13 2.43 -20.18
CA ARG A 156 11.45 3.50 -19.23
C ARG A 156 10.23 4.18 -18.65
N ILE A 157 9.08 4.02 -19.30
CA ILE A 157 7.85 4.72 -18.96
C ILE A 157 6.72 3.75 -18.70
N TYR A 158 6.11 3.89 -17.56
CA TYR A 158 4.97 3.08 -17.12
C TYR A 158 3.71 3.93 -17.10
N ILE A 159 2.78 3.62 -17.95
CA ILE A 159 1.53 4.37 -18.06
C ILE A 159 0.61 3.99 -16.89
N ASN A 160 0.22 4.99 -16.09
CA ASN A 160 -0.69 4.80 -14.96
C ASN A 160 -2.14 5.13 -15.33
N LYS A 161 -2.34 6.26 -16.05
CA LYS A 161 -3.69 6.73 -16.37
C LYS A 161 -3.69 7.41 -17.73
N ILE A 162 -4.73 7.15 -18.51
CA ILE A 162 -4.98 7.81 -19.78
C ILE A 162 -6.40 8.38 -19.73
N VAL A 163 -6.54 9.65 -20.12
CA VAL A 163 -7.84 10.32 -20.31
C VAL A 163 -7.86 10.85 -21.73
N LEU A 164 -8.83 10.41 -22.52
CA LEU A 164 -9.01 10.83 -23.92
C LEU A 164 -10.16 11.83 -24.02
N ASN A 165 -9.90 12.99 -24.59
CA ASN A 165 -10.88 14.03 -24.81
C ASN A 165 -11.03 14.31 -26.31
N LYS A 166 -12.26 14.38 -26.80
CA LYS A 166 -12.52 14.74 -28.20
C LYS A 166 -12.32 16.25 -28.38
N LEU A 167 -11.52 16.63 -29.37
CA LEU A 167 -11.42 18.03 -29.80
C LEU A 167 -12.63 18.40 -30.66
N ILE A 168 -13.45 19.35 -30.15
CA ILE A 168 -14.72 19.75 -30.77
C ILE A 168 -14.48 20.58 -32.05
N SER A 169 -13.29 21.16 -32.21
CA SER A 169 -13.01 22.19 -33.25
C SER A 169 -12.20 21.72 -34.43
N SER A 170 -11.89 20.44 -34.58
CA SER A 170 -11.09 19.93 -35.69
C SER A 170 -11.88 19.08 -36.68
N ASP A 171 -11.86 19.44 -37.96
CA ASP A 171 -12.35 18.61 -39.08
C ASP A 171 -11.60 17.26 -39.19
N GLU A 172 -10.44 17.12 -38.53
CA GLU A 172 -9.51 16.01 -38.64
C GLU A 172 -9.63 14.99 -37.48
N GLN A 173 -10.73 14.63 -36.93
CA GLN A 173 -10.87 13.59 -35.90
C GLN A 173 -9.69 13.51 -34.88
N LYS A 174 -9.11 14.67 -34.54
CA LYS A 174 -8.05 14.76 -33.53
C LYS A 174 -8.63 14.65 -32.13
N ILE A 175 -7.87 14.05 -31.25
CA ILE A 175 -8.18 13.94 -29.83
C ILE A 175 -7.01 14.48 -28.99
N ASP A 176 -7.32 14.92 -27.78
CA ASP A 176 -6.35 15.16 -26.74
C ASP A 176 -6.25 13.94 -25.83
N ALA A 177 -5.05 13.46 -25.58
CA ALA A 177 -4.77 12.43 -24.61
C ALA A 177 -3.95 13.02 -23.43
N LEU A 178 -4.53 12.98 -22.25
CA LEU A 178 -3.84 13.30 -21.00
C LEU A 178 -3.33 12.02 -20.39
N ILE A 179 -2.03 11.88 -20.24
CA ILE A 179 -1.38 10.67 -19.76
C ILE A 179 -0.63 11.01 -18.48
N LYS A 180 -0.90 10.24 -17.43
CA LYS A 180 -0.07 10.20 -16.24
C LYS A 180 0.78 8.94 -16.30
N ALA A 181 2.07 9.12 -16.22
CA ALA A 181 3.03 8.03 -16.32
C ALA A 181 4.08 8.13 -15.21
N TYR A 182 4.83 7.07 -15.02
CA TYR A 182 5.95 6.99 -14.11
C TYR A 182 7.21 6.56 -14.85
N SER A 183 8.34 7.08 -14.42
CA SER A 183 9.65 6.55 -14.75
C SER A 183 10.34 6.09 -13.46
N TYR A 184 11.06 4.98 -13.53
CA TYR A 184 11.83 4.48 -12.41
C TYR A 184 13.32 4.68 -12.70
N GLY A 185 14.02 5.23 -11.74
CA GLY A 185 15.44 5.48 -11.82
C GLY A 185 16.18 4.95 -10.59
N LEU A 186 17.41 4.47 -10.76
CA LEU A 186 18.32 4.13 -9.68
C LEU A 186 19.20 5.33 -9.39
N ARG A 187 19.23 5.73 -8.14
CA ARG A 187 20.07 6.83 -7.65
C ARG A 187 21.04 6.30 -6.60
N LYS A 188 22.30 6.65 -6.71
CA LYS A 188 23.29 6.43 -5.65
C LYS A 188 22.98 7.30 -4.43
N LEU A 189 23.10 6.72 -3.25
CA LEU A 189 22.97 7.41 -1.97
C LEU A 189 24.20 8.26 -1.66
#